data_feb717d281ea17b11222a2ae3a46ec82
#
_entry.id   feb717d281ea17b11222a2ae3a46ec82
#
_cell.length_a   1.000
_cell.length_b   1.000
_cell.length_c   1.000
_cell.angle_alpha   90.00
_cell.angle_beta   90.00
_cell.angle_gamma   90.00
#
_symmetry.space_group_name_H-M   'P 1'
#
loop_
_entity.id
_entity.type
_entity.pdbx_description
1 polymer ?
#
loop_
_entity_poly.entity_id
_entity_poly.type
_entity_poly.pdbx_seq_one_letter_code
_entity_poly.pdbx_strand_id
1 'polypeptide(L)'
;MSLLTVIGLLPLISALLIAAIPSKSTGLIKRATFIATSLIAIISISLATGFDKTSTGMQYVQSNPWISSFNINYAVGIDGISLVLILLSTILVPIVVLATWPEADGGRWGAKVFYILILILETMMIGVFAATDLFLFYVFFEAMLIPVYFLIGGFGSGNKSAAAMKFLLYSLFGGLLMLASIIGVYVIAGNQIGATFDLAKLATLQIDNKTENLLFLGFFIAFAIKAPLWPFHTWLPDAAKAASPGTSVLLLGVLDKVGTYGMIRFCIELFPDASKTFTPLIITLAVISIVYGAFMAIGQRDIKGLIAFTSISHFGFITMGIFAMTTQGMSGANLYMVNHGFSTAALFLIAGWMMMRRGSSVIADFGGLQRVTPIMAWTFFIAGMSSLALPGLSSFVSEFLVLVGTYTRYPVAAVIGTLGIVLAALYILIPIQKTLHGPIIDGNEKLTDLSLREKIAIAPVILVIVVMGFYPKPVLDLINPTAEKVITKAGFTDPAAKVGK
;
A
#
# COMPACT_ATOMS: atom_id res chain seq x y z
N MET A 1 -0.44 -16.98 23.50
CA MET A 1 -0.86 -16.21 22.32
C MET A 1 0.14 -15.09 22.16
N SER A 2 0.79 -14.96 21.00
CA SER A 2 1.77 -13.88 20.78
C SER A 2 1.05 -12.53 20.68
N LEU A 3 1.76 -11.44 21.02
CA LEU A 3 1.23 -10.08 20.86
C LEU A 3 0.80 -9.81 19.41
N LEU A 4 1.51 -10.35 18.44
CA LEU A 4 1.21 -10.24 17.01
C LEU A 4 -0.15 -10.88 16.67
N THR A 5 -0.44 -12.07 17.20
CA THR A 5 -1.75 -12.72 17.02
C THR A 5 -2.87 -11.92 17.68
N VAL A 6 -2.62 -11.32 18.85
CA VAL A 6 -3.61 -10.43 19.50
C VAL A 6 -3.94 -9.25 18.59
N ILE A 7 -2.92 -8.55 18.05
CA ILE A 7 -3.11 -7.41 17.16
C ILE A 7 -3.88 -7.83 15.90
N GLY A 8 -3.57 -8.99 15.32
CA GLY A 8 -4.23 -9.48 14.11
C GLY A 8 -5.69 -9.87 14.31
N LEU A 9 -6.05 -10.42 15.49
CA LEU A 9 -7.43 -10.87 15.78
C LEU A 9 -8.30 -9.78 16.40
N LEU A 10 -7.70 -8.78 17.04
CA LEU A 10 -8.45 -7.73 17.75
C LEU A 10 -9.42 -6.95 16.85
N PRO A 11 -9.10 -6.60 15.57
CA PRO A 11 -10.06 -5.97 14.68
C PRO A 11 -11.26 -6.89 14.38
N LEU A 12 -11.04 -8.19 14.18
CA LEU A 12 -12.12 -9.17 13.94
C LEU A 12 -13.04 -9.31 15.16
N ILE A 13 -12.47 -9.39 16.36
CA ILE A 13 -13.23 -9.41 17.62
C ILE A 13 -14.04 -8.11 17.74
N SER A 14 -13.42 -6.98 17.43
CA SER A 14 -14.12 -5.69 17.44
C SER A 14 -15.27 -5.64 16.42
N ALA A 15 -15.09 -6.23 15.23
CA ALA A 15 -16.14 -6.35 14.23
C ALA A 15 -17.35 -7.16 14.76
N LEU A 16 -17.11 -8.26 15.47
CA LEU A 16 -18.15 -9.07 16.11
C LEU A 16 -18.89 -8.29 17.21
N LEU A 17 -18.17 -7.55 18.04
CA LEU A 17 -18.76 -6.70 19.09
C LEU A 17 -19.62 -5.59 18.46
N ILE A 18 -19.15 -4.93 17.40
CA ILE A 18 -19.91 -3.91 16.67
C ILE A 18 -21.13 -4.53 15.97
N ALA A 19 -21.05 -5.76 15.49
CA ALA A 19 -22.19 -6.48 14.93
C ALA A 19 -23.33 -6.67 15.94
N ALA A 20 -23.04 -6.79 17.23
CA ALA A 20 -24.02 -6.88 18.29
C ALA A 20 -24.71 -5.55 18.63
N ILE A 21 -24.13 -4.39 18.30
CA ILE A 21 -24.73 -3.07 18.56
C ILE A 21 -25.94 -2.86 17.64
N PRO A 22 -27.09 -2.33 18.12
CA PRO A 22 -28.23 -2.00 17.26
C PRO A 22 -27.86 -1.03 16.14
N SER A 23 -28.28 -1.28 14.90
CA SER A 23 -27.94 -0.45 13.73
C SER A 23 -28.41 1.01 13.84
N LYS A 24 -29.43 1.27 14.66
CA LYS A 24 -29.93 2.63 14.94
C LYS A 24 -28.95 3.47 15.77
N SER A 25 -28.05 2.84 16.51
CA SER A 25 -27.08 3.49 17.41
C SER A 25 -25.80 3.88 16.65
N THR A 26 -25.93 4.60 15.52
CA THR A 26 -24.82 4.95 14.63
C THR A 26 -23.68 5.68 15.34
N GLY A 27 -24.01 6.59 16.26
CA GLY A 27 -23.00 7.32 17.05
C GLY A 27 -22.17 6.42 17.96
N LEU A 28 -22.78 5.39 18.56
CA LEU A 28 -22.08 4.39 19.39
C LEU A 28 -21.17 3.53 18.52
N ILE A 29 -21.67 3.04 17.37
CA ILE A 29 -20.91 2.24 16.40
C ILE A 29 -19.64 2.99 15.99
N LYS A 30 -19.77 4.24 15.58
CA LYS A 30 -18.63 5.08 15.13
C LYS A 30 -17.58 5.26 16.23
N ARG A 31 -18.02 5.62 17.46
CA ARG A 31 -17.11 5.82 18.59
C ARG A 31 -16.43 4.51 19.01
N ALA A 32 -17.17 3.40 19.09
CA ALA A 32 -16.62 2.10 19.45
C ALA A 32 -15.59 1.64 18.42
N THR A 33 -15.85 1.81 17.12
CA THR A 33 -14.90 1.49 16.05
C THR A 33 -13.64 2.35 16.16
N PHE A 34 -13.79 3.67 16.38
CA PHE A 34 -12.64 4.56 16.53
C PHE A 34 -11.78 4.21 17.73
N ILE A 35 -12.38 3.90 18.88
CA ILE A 35 -11.67 3.48 20.08
C ILE A 35 -10.94 2.15 19.84
N ALA A 36 -11.60 1.16 19.25
CA ALA A 36 -11.02 -0.14 18.95
C ALA A 36 -9.80 -0.02 18.02
N THR A 37 -9.95 0.67 16.89
CA THR A 37 -8.86 0.85 15.92
C THR A 37 -7.70 1.70 16.48
N SER A 38 -8.00 2.70 17.30
CA SER A 38 -6.97 3.47 18.00
C SER A 38 -6.20 2.62 19.01
N LEU A 39 -6.87 1.73 19.73
CA LEU A 39 -6.22 0.79 20.66
C LEU A 39 -5.31 -0.17 19.89
N ILE A 40 -5.76 -0.71 18.75
CA ILE A 40 -4.95 -1.57 17.88
C ILE A 40 -3.69 -0.84 17.42
N ALA A 41 -3.82 0.41 16.98
CA ALA A 41 -2.68 1.25 16.57
C ALA A 41 -1.68 1.45 17.72
N ILE A 42 -2.15 1.75 18.93
CA ILE A 42 -1.29 1.93 20.12
C ILE A 42 -0.55 0.64 20.44
N ILE A 43 -1.23 -0.52 20.42
CA ILE A 43 -0.59 -1.82 20.69
C ILE A 43 0.43 -2.14 19.58
N SER A 44 0.15 -1.81 18.31
CA SER A 44 1.09 -2.01 17.21
C SER A 44 2.33 -1.13 17.34
N ILE A 45 2.19 0.10 17.83
CA ILE A 45 3.34 0.97 18.14
C ILE A 45 4.17 0.39 19.29
N SER A 46 3.52 -0.21 20.31
CA SER A 46 4.26 -0.87 21.41
C SER A 46 5.04 -2.09 20.90
N LEU A 47 4.55 -2.80 19.88
CA LEU A 47 5.30 -3.87 19.22
C LEU A 47 6.62 -3.34 18.62
N ALA A 48 6.57 -2.16 17.98
CA ALA A 48 7.76 -1.54 17.39
C ALA A 48 8.80 -1.12 18.46
N THR A 49 8.37 -0.74 19.66
CA THR A 49 9.31 -0.37 20.75
C THR A 49 10.08 -1.57 21.31
N GLY A 50 9.49 -2.77 21.26
CA GLY A 50 10.12 -4.02 21.68
C GLY A 50 10.87 -4.76 20.56
N PHE A 51 10.90 -4.21 19.34
CA PHE A 51 11.52 -4.84 18.18
C PHE A 51 13.05 -4.64 18.18
N ASP A 52 13.79 -5.74 18.06
CA ASP A 52 15.25 -5.69 17.92
C ASP A 52 15.63 -5.30 16.48
N LYS A 53 16.12 -4.07 16.32
CA LYS A 53 16.53 -3.50 15.03
C LYS A 53 17.79 -4.12 14.45
N THR A 54 18.58 -4.83 15.27
CA THR A 54 19.83 -5.46 14.83
C THR A 54 19.63 -6.88 14.33
N SER A 55 18.51 -7.50 14.68
CA SER A 55 18.17 -8.86 14.25
C SER A 55 17.65 -8.87 12.80
N THR A 56 18.21 -9.76 12.00
CA THR A 56 17.74 -10.03 10.62
C THR A 56 16.73 -11.18 10.54
N GLY A 57 16.41 -11.82 11.69
CA GLY A 57 15.45 -12.92 11.80
C GLY A 57 14.01 -12.45 11.94
N MET A 58 13.06 -13.38 11.78
CA MET A 58 11.67 -13.14 12.18
C MET A 58 11.56 -13.05 13.70
N GLN A 59 10.82 -12.08 14.17
CA GLN A 59 10.53 -11.85 15.60
C GLN A 59 9.04 -12.04 15.89
N TYR A 60 8.68 -12.17 17.17
CA TYR A 60 7.30 -12.45 17.60
C TYR A 60 6.68 -13.69 16.93
N VAL A 61 7.52 -14.67 16.61
CA VAL A 61 7.13 -15.88 15.89
C VAL A 61 6.16 -16.73 16.71
N GLN A 62 5.09 -17.16 16.07
CA GLN A 62 4.15 -18.15 16.60
C GLN A 62 3.77 -19.10 15.47
N SER A 63 3.80 -20.41 15.73
CA SER A 63 3.35 -21.43 14.79
C SER A 63 2.50 -22.45 15.52
N ASN A 64 1.29 -22.69 15.02
CA ASN A 64 0.37 -23.69 15.53
C ASN A 64 -0.23 -24.48 14.35
N PRO A 65 -0.39 -25.81 14.45
CA PRO A 65 -1.04 -26.60 13.41
C PRO A 65 -2.47 -26.09 13.16
N TRP A 66 -2.82 -25.90 11.87
CA TRP A 66 -4.18 -25.49 11.46
C TRP A 66 -4.86 -26.59 10.65
N ILE A 67 -4.28 -27.01 9.50
CA ILE A 67 -4.79 -28.10 8.68
C ILE A 67 -3.69 -29.16 8.58
N SER A 68 -3.67 -30.07 9.56
CA SER A 68 -2.57 -31.02 9.74
C SER A 68 -2.41 -31.98 8.56
N SER A 69 -3.49 -32.31 7.82
CA SER A 69 -3.45 -33.21 6.65
C SER A 69 -2.59 -32.67 5.51
N PHE A 70 -2.44 -31.34 5.41
CA PHE A 70 -1.58 -30.67 4.41
C PHE A 70 -0.37 -29.99 5.03
N ASN A 71 -0.11 -30.19 6.33
CA ASN A 71 0.93 -29.50 7.08
C ASN A 71 0.86 -27.96 6.95
N ILE A 72 -0.36 -27.41 6.93
CA ILE A 72 -0.63 -25.99 6.95
C ILE A 72 -0.68 -25.50 8.38
N ASN A 73 0.04 -24.43 8.69
CA ASN A 73 0.13 -23.88 10.02
C ASN A 73 -0.42 -22.44 10.08
N TYR A 74 -1.07 -22.10 11.18
CA TYR A 74 -1.19 -20.72 11.56
C TYR A 74 0.18 -20.27 12.04
N ALA A 75 0.98 -19.77 11.12
CA ALA A 75 2.34 -19.34 11.41
C ALA A 75 2.49 -17.86 11.06
N VAL A 76 2.85 -17.07 12.06
CA VAL A 76 3.04 -15.63 11.96
C VAL A 76 4.38 -15.21 12.57
N GLY A 77 4.96 -14.17 12.04
CA GLY A 77 6.20 -13.55 12.48
C GLY A 77 6.44 -12.26 11.72
N ILE A 78 7.26 -11.37 12.24
CA ILE A 78 7.58 -10.11 11.60
C ILE A 78 9.08 -9.84 11.58
N ASP A 79 9.51 -9.15 10.55
CA ASP A 79 10.79 -8.48 10.46
C ASP A 79 10.58 -6.98 10.23
N GLY A 80 11.65 -6.24 9.95
CA GLY A 80 11.57 -4.80 9.80
C GLY A 80 10.65 -4.33 8.66
N ILE A 81 10.58 -5.08 7.54
CA ILE A 81 9.70 -4.76 6.41
C ILE A 81 8.23 -5.01 6.79
N SER A 82 7.93 -6.17 7.36
CA SER A 82 6.59 -6.52 7.85
C SER A 82 6.09 -5.52 8.89
N LEU A 83 6.95 -5.16 9.85
CA LEU A 83 6.62 -4.26 10.95
C LEU A 83 6.19 -2.88 10.44
N VAL A 84 6.94 -2.26 9.53
CA VAL A 84 6.59 -0.91 9.04
C VAL A 84 5.30 -0.90 8.23
N LEU A 85 4.95 -2.00 7.54
CA LEU A 85 3.70 -2.13 6.80
C LEU A 85 2.50 -2.41 7.73
N ILE A 86 2.68 -3.16 8.80
CA ILE A 86 1.67 -3.34 9.85
C ILE A 86 1.41 -2.00 10.55
N LEU A 87 2.45 -1.24 10.89
CA LEU A 87 2.31 0.09 11.48
C LEU A 87 1.57 1.05 10.53
N LEU A 88 1.93 1.07 9.24
CA LEU A 88 1.21 1.85 8.25
C LEU A 88 -0.29 1.51 8.25
N SER A 89 -0.62 0.21 8.23
CA SER A 89 -2.00 -0.27 8.22
C SER A 89 -2.76 0.16 9.47
N THR A 90 -2.22 -0.13 10.64
CA THR A 90 -2.90 0.11 11.92
C THR A 90 -2.98 1.59 12.29
N ILE A 91 -2.07 2.44 11.82
CA ILE A 91 -2.13 3.91 12.02
C ILE A 91 -3.15 4.55 11.07
N LEU A 92 -3.24 4.09 9.81
CA LEU A 92 -4.17 4.67 8.84
C LEU A 92 -5.63 4.33 9.13
N VAL A 93 -5.93 3.14 9.67
CA VAL A 93 -7.33 2.73 9.89
C VAL A 93 -8.10 3.65 10.84
N PRO A 94 -7.64 4.01 12.05
CA PRO A 94 -8.36 4.96 12.92
C PRO A 94 -8.49 6.35 12.29
N ILE A 95 -7.52 6.79 11.50
CA ILE A 95 -7.58 8.04 10.74
C ILE A 95 -8.71 7.98 9.72
N VAL A 96 -8.81 6.89 8.96
CA VAL A 96 -9.90 6.66 8.00
C VAL A 96 -11.25 6.60 8.71
N VAL A 97 -11.37 5.88 9.83
CA VAL A 97 -12.60 5.81 10.61
C VAL A 97 -13.06 7.20 11.06
N LEU A 98 -12.13 8.03 11.52
CA LEU A 98 -12.46 9.41 11.96
C LEU A 98 -12.80 10.31 10.76
N ALA A 99 -12.09 10.19 9.65
CA ALA A 99 -12.25 10.99 8.45
C ALA A 99 -13.60 10.70 7.74
N THR A 100 -13.99 9.40 7.68
CA THR A 100 -15.17 8.93 6.94
C THR A 100 -16.49 9.00 7.75
N TRP A 101 -16.49 9.71 8.87
CA TRP A 101 -17.65 9.77 9.78
C TRP A 101 -18.98 10.10 9.10
N PRO A 102 -19.07 11.04 8.13
CA PRO A 102 -20.29 11.30 7.36
C PRO A 102 -20.52 10.26 6.24
N GLU A 103 -19.44 9.79 5.59
CA GLU A 103 -19.54 8.85 4.46
C GLU A 103 -20.24 7.54 4.82
N ALA A 104 -19.96 7.05 6.02
CA ALA A 104 -20.50 5.79 6.52
C ALA A 104 -22.04 5.77 6.57
N ASP A 105 -22.69 6.93 6.73
CA ASP A 105 -24.15 7.02 6.80
C ASP A 105 -24.81 6.95 5.42
N GLY A 106 -24.07 7.26 4.34
CA GLY A 106 -24.58 7.38 2.98
C GLY A 106 -24.61 6.09 2.16
N GLY A 107 -24.07 4.97 2.65
CA GLY A 107 -23.96 3.72 1.91
C GLY A 107 -25.23 2.88 1.93
N ARG A 108 -25.31 1.90 0.98
CA ARG A 108 -26.46 0.98 0.83
C ARG A 108 -26.83 0.24 2.12
N TRP A 109 -25.84 -0.09 2.97
CA TRP A 109 -26.02 -0.94 4.15
C TRP A 109 -25.78 -0.21 5.47
N GLY A 110 -25.54 1.11 5.42
CA GLY A 110 -25.34 1.97 6.60
C GLY A 110 -23.99 1.81 7.30
N ALA A 111 -23.76 2.66 8.29
CA ALA A 111 -22.48 2.79 8.99
C ALA A 111 -21.99 1.50 9.65
N LYS A 112 -22.90 0.67 10.17
CA LYS A 112 -22.56 -0.59 10.84
C LYS A 112 -21.78 -1.53 9.93
N VAL A 113 -22.32 -1.79 8.73
CA VAL A 113 -21.68 -2.68 7.75
C VAL A 113 -20.38 -2.07 7.22
N PHE A 114 -20.36 -0.76 7.00
CA PHE A 114 -19.15 -0.06 6.57
C PHE A 114 -17.97 -0.30 7.52
N TYR A 115 -18.17 -0.10 8.81
CA TYR A 115 -17.09 -0.26 9.79
C TYR A 115 -16.75 -1.73 10.08
N ILE A 116 -17.71 -2.65 10.01
CA ILE A 116 -17.42 -4.08 10.07
C ILE A 116 -16.50 -4.50 8.93
N LEU A 117 -16.77 -4.05 7.70
CA LEU A 117 -15.93 -4.35 6.54
C LEU A 117 -14.51 -3.77 6.70
N ILE A 118 -14.37 -2.56 7.25
CA ILE A 118 -13.06 -1.95 7.54
C ILE A 118 -12.28 -2.80 8.57
N LEU A 119 -12.92 -3.24 9.64
CA LEU A 119 -12.27 -4.05 10.69
C LEU A 119 -11.87 -5.44 10.18
N ILE A 120 -12.71 -6.08 9.36
CA ILE A 120 -12.35 -7.34 8.70
C ILE A 120 -11.13 -7.10 7.78
N LEU A 121 -11.15 -6.02 7.00
CA LEU A 121 -10.05 -5.66 6.13
C LEU A 121 -8.75 -5.41 6.92
N GLU A 122 -8.82 -4.73 8.06
CA GLU A 122 -7.66 -4.50 8.94
C GLU A 122 -7.04 -5.81 9.43
N THR A 123 -7.87 -6.78 9.86
CA THR A 123 -7.39 -8.14 10.20
C THR A 123 -6.64 -8.78 9.03
N MET A 124 -7.19 -8.71 7.81
CA MET A 124 -6.56 -9.31 6.62
C MET A 124 -5.25 -8.61 6.25
N MET A 125 -5.18 -7.27 6.37
CA MET A 125 -3.97 -6.49 6.12
C MET A 125 -2.85 -6.83 7.12
N ILE A 126 -3.17 -6.95 8.40
CA ILE A 126 -2.20 -7.38 9.42
C ILE A 126 -1.74 -8.81 9.15
N GLY A 127 -2.69 -9.70 8.87
CA GLY A 127 -2.43 -11.12 8.63
C GLY A 127 -1.52 -11.36 7.42
N VAL A 128 -1.73 -10.66 6.31
CA VAL A 128 -0.92 -10.84 5.09
C VAL A 128 0.53 -10.39 5.28
N PHE A 129 0.78 -9.33 6.06
CA PHE A 129 2.15 -8.88 6.36
C PHE A 129 2.83 -9.71 7.46
N ALA A 130 2.07 -10.43 8.27
CA ALA A 130 2.58 -11.24 9.36
C ALA A 130 2.76 -12.73 9.01
N ALA A 131 2.11 -13.23 7.96
CA ALA A 131 2.12 -14.65 7.61
C ALA A 131 3.54 -15.14 7.23
N THR A 132 3.98 -16.22 7.88
CA THR A 132 5.23 -16.96 7.59
C THR A 132 4.98 -18.35 7.01
N ASP A 133 3.71 -18.73 6.86
CA ASP A 133 3.23 -19.88 6.11
C ASP A 133 2.67 -19.40 4.76
N LEU A 134 3.11 -20.00 3.66
CA LEU A 134 2.76 -19.58 2.30
C LEU A 134 1.26 -19.70 2.02
N PHE A 135 0.61 -20.76 2.54
CA PHE A 135 -0.82 -20.94 2.35
C PHE A 135 -1.62 -19.96 3.21
N LEU A 136 -1.19 -19.68 4.44
CA LEU A 136 -1.81 -18.68 5.29
C LEU A 136 -1.72 -17.26 4.66
N PHE A 137 -0.57 -16.93 4.06
CA PHE A 137 -0.43 -15.69 3.28
C PHE A 137 -1.47 -15.64 2.16
N TYR A 138 -1.60 -16.72 1.38
CA TYR A 138 -2.57 -16.80 0.29
C TYR A 138 -4.00 -16.58 0.78
N VAL A 139 -4.37 -17.21 1.88
CA VAL A 139 -5.72 -17.03 2.47
C VAL A 139 -5.99 -15.57 2.81
N PHE A 140 -5.07 -14.88 3.48
CA PHE A 140 -5.24 -13.45 3.78
C PHE A 140 -5.23 -12.59 2.52
N PHE A 141 -4.38 -12.90 1.54
CA PHE A 141 -4.28 -12.21 0.26
C PHE A 141 -5.59 -12.25 -0.54
N GLU A 142 -6.27 -13.38 -0.56
CA GLU A 142 -7.56 -13.55 -1.24
C GLU A 142 -8.73 -13.04 -0.39
N ALA A 143 -8.73 -13.31 0.91
CA ALA A 143 -9.84 -12.94 1.79
C ALA A 143 -10.06 -11.41 1.86
N MET A 144 -8.99 -10.60 1.71
CA MET A 144 -9.13 -9.14 1.69
C MET A 144 -9.93 -8.62 0.49
N LEU A 145 -10.08 -9.39 -0.59
CA LEU A 145 -10.87 -8.99 -1.75
C LEU A 145 -12.35 -8.81 -1.41
N ILE A 146 -12.86 -9.65 -0.49
CA ILE A 146 -14.26 -9.64 -0.09
C ILE A 146 -14.69 -8.30 0.52
N PRO A 147 -14.08 -7.83 1.61
CA PRO A 147 -14.46 -6.55 2.20
C PRO A 147 -14.25 -5.38 1.23
N VAL A 148 -13.18 -5.38 0.41
CA VAL A 148 -12.94 -4.30 -0.57
C VAL A 148 -13.98 -4.28 -1.67
N TYR A 149 -14.37 -5.44 -2.20
CA TYR A 149 -15.46 -5.55 -3.19
C TYR A 149 -16.75 -4.91 -2.66
N PHE A 150 -17.13 -5.22 -1.42
CA PHE A 150 -18.32 -4.66 -0.79
C PHE A 150 -18.16 -3.18 -0.43
N LEU A 151 -16.99 -2.73 -0.02
CA LEU A 151 -16.72 -1.31 0.22
C LEU A 151 -16.84 -0.48 -1.06
N ILE A 152 -16.29 -0.94 -2.19
CA ILE A 152 -16.44 -0.25 -3.48
C ILE A 152 -17.88 -0.31 -3.95
N GLY A 153 -18.47 -1.51 -4.04
CA GLY A 153 -19.81 -1.73 -4.61
C GLY A 153 -20.95 -1.19 -3.75
N GLY A 154 -20.83 -1.21 -2.42
CA GLY A 154 -21.87 -0.79 -1.48
C GLY A 154 -21.81 0.68 -1.11
N PHE A 155 -20.61 1.26 -0.99
CA PHE A 155 -20.40 2.61 -0.45
C PHE A 155 -19.77 3.57 -1.47
N GLY A 156 -19.42 3.09 -2.65
CA GLY A 156 -18.90 3.90 -3.73
C GLY A 156 -19.96 4.70 -4.48
N SER A 157 -19.52 5.42 -5.52
CA SER A 157 -20.36 6.27 -6.37
C SER A 157 -20.16 5.95 -7.86
N GLY A 158 -21.02 6.48 -8.72
CA GLY A 158 -20.95 6.28 -10.16
C GLY A 158 -21.08 4.79 -10.55
N ASN A 159 -20.24 4.34 -11.49
CA ASN A 159 -20.28 2.95 -11.98
C ASN A 159 -19.59 1.95 -11.01
N LYS A 160 -19.95 2.04 -9.72
CA LYS A 160 -19.32 1.32 -8.64
C LYS A 160 -19.39 -0.22 -8.74
N SER A 161 -20.49 -0.75 -9.29
CA SER A 161 -20.65 -2.20 -9.44
C SER A 161 -19.69 -2.78 -10.48
N ALA A 162 -19.54 -2.12 -11.63
CA ALA A 162 -18.59 -2.55 -12.67
C ALA A 162 -17.13 -2.38 -12.17
N ALA A 163 -16.82 -1.29 -11.47
CA ALA A 163 -15.50 -1.07 -10.91
C ALA A 163 -15.13 -2.13 -9.85
N ALA A 164 -16.07 -2.46 -8.94
CA ALA A 164 -15.89 -3.52 -7.96
C ALA A 164 -15.69 -4.90 -8.62
N MET A 165 -16.50 -5.21 -9.65
CA MET A 165 -16.37 -6.45 -10.39
C MET A 165 -15.02 -6.54 -11.14
N LYS A 166 -14.59 -5.45 -11.79
CA LYS A 166 -13.30 -5.39 -12.49
C LYS A 166 -12.14 -5.61 -11.50
N PHE A 167 -12.17 -4.94 -10.34
CA PHE A 167 -11.20 -5.16 -9.27
C PHE A 167 -11.16 -6.63 -8.85
N LEU A 168 -12.33 -7.24 -8.58
CA LEU A 168 -12.42 -8.62 -8.14
C LEU A 168 -11.88 -9.59 -9.19
N LEU A 169 -12.28 -9.45 -10.45
CA LEU A 169 -11.86 -10.35 -11.53
C LEU A 169 -10.36 -10.27 -11.81
N TYR A 170 -9.77 -9.06 -11.83
CA TYR A 170 -8.33 -8.90 -11.98
C TYR A 170 -7.55 -9.56 -10.84
N SER A 171 -7.95 -9.27 -9.60
CA SER A 171 -7.28 -9.81 -8.41
C SER A 171 -7.44 -11.31 -8.30
N LEU A 172 -8.64 -11.85 -8.55
CA LEU A 172 -8.91 -13.29 -8.51
C LEU A 172 -8.11 -14.03 -9.59
N PHE A 173 -8.03 -13.49 -10.81
CA PHE A 173 -7.22 -14.08 -11.88
C PHE A 173 -5.76 -14.21 -11.47
N GLY A 174 -5.17 -13.14 -10.92
CA GLY A 174 -3.80 -13.18 -10.38
C GLY A 174 -3.65 -14.19 -9.25
N GLY A 175 -4.58 -14.19 -8.30
CA GLY A 175 -4.57 -15.10 -7.17
C GLY A 175 -4.67 -16.57 -7.56
N LEU A 176 -5.45 -16.91 -8.59
CA LEU A 176 -5.51 -18.28 -9.11
C LEU A 176 -4.20 -18.72 -9.76
N LEU A 177 -3.49 -17.83 -10.46
CA LEU A 177 -2.15 -18.12 -10.98
C LEU A 177 -1.16 -18.35 -9.84
N MET A 178 -1.21 -17.52 -8.80
CA MET A 178 -0.39 -17.69 -7.60
C MET A 178 -0.71 -19.01 -6.88
N LEU A 179 -2.00 -19.39 -6.77
CA LEU A 179 -2.40 -20.67 -6.17
C LEU A 179 -1.81 -21.87 -6.94
N ALA A 180 -1.87 -21.84 -8.26
CA ALA A 180 -1.25 -22.89 -9.08
C ALA A 180 0.27 -23.01 -8.79
N SER A 181 0.96 -21.87 -8.65
CA SER A 181 2.37 -21.86 -8.29
C SER A 181 2.62 -22.32 -6.85
N ILE A 182 1.76 -21.98 -5.89
CA ILE A 182 1.83 -22.47 -4.50
C ILE A 182 1.71 -23.99 -4.46
N ILE A 183 0.78 -24.57 -5.21
CA ILE A 183 0.62 -26.03 -5.31
C ILE A 183 1.89 -26.64 -5.91
N GLY A 184 2.46 -26.04 -6.95
CA GLY A 184 3.71 -26.49 -7.56
C GLY A 184 4.87 -26.50 -6.56
N VAL A 185 5.05 -25.43 -5.78
CA VAL A 185 6.07 -25.35 -4.71
C VAL A 185 5.83 -26.43 -3.65
N TYR A 186 4.59 -26.65 -3.24
CA TYR A 186 4.23 -27.67 -2.24
C TYR A 186 4.57 -29.09 -2.71
N VAL A 187 4.31 -29.41 -3.99
CA VAL A 187 4.65 -30.73 -4.57
C VAL A 187 6.16 -30.91 -4.61
N ILE A 188 6.92 -29.89 -5.02
CA ILE A 188 8.39 -29.94 -5.03
C ILE A 188 8.94 -30.12 -3.60
N ALA A 189 8.40 -29.38 -2.63
CA ALA A 189 8.77 -29.54 -1.23
C ALA A 189 8.52 -30.96 -0.74
N GLY A 190 7.38 -31.55 -1.09
CA GLY A 190 7.04 -32.94 -0.76
C GLY A 190 8.06 -33.95 -1.25
N ASN A 191 8.66 -33.72 -2.42
CA ASN A 191 9.67 -34.60 -3.01
C ASN A 191 11.08 -34.42 -2.44
N GLN A 192 11.41 -33.24 -1.86
CA GLN A 192 12.77 -32.92 -1.43
C GLN A 192 12.95 -32.91 0.08
N ILE A 193 12.03 -32.25 0.82
CA ILE A 193 12.18 -31.95 2.26
C ILE A 193 10.96 -32.35 3.10
N GLY A 194 9.95 -32.96 2.47
CA GLY A 194 8.64 -33.18 3.05
C GLY A 194 7.68 -32.03 2.77
N ALA A 195 6.41 -32.36 2.57
CA ALA A 195 5.36 -31.41 2.23
C ALA A 195 5.20 -30.34 3.33
N THR A 196 5.36 -29.07 2.99
CA THR A 196 5.32 -27.94 3.92
C THR A 196 4.98 -26.64 3.20
N PHE A 197 4.43 -25.68 3.94
CA PHE A 197 4.23 -24.27 3.52
C PHE A 197 5.09 -23.29 4.32
N ASP A 198 5.98 -23.75 5.18
CA ASP A 198 6.90 -22.91 5.95
C ASP A 198 7.88 -22.20 5.01
N LEU A 199 7.83 -20.88 4.97
CA LEU A 199 8.63 -20.04 4.06
C LEU A 199 10.14 -20.22 4.26
N ALA A 200 10.61 -20.43 5.51
CA ALA A 200 12.02 -20.63 5.78
C ALA A 200 12.53 -21.96 5.18
N LYS A 201 11.69 -22.99 5.22
CA LYS A 201 12.00 -24.30 4.60
C LYS A 201 11.88 -24.23 3.09
N LEU A 202 10.83 -23.63 2.56
CA LEU A 202 10.63 -23.49 1.10
C LEU A 202 11.79 -22.75 0.42
N ALA A 203 12.39 -21.79 1.10
CA ALA A 203 13.55 -21.05 0.59
C ALA A 203 14.85 -21.87 0.50
N THR A 204 14.85 -23.14 0.93
CA THR A 204 15.99 -24.08 0.78
C THR A 204 15.82 -25.05 -0.39
N LEU A 205 14.67 -25.02 -1.08
CA LEU A 205 14.40 -25.91 -2.21
C LEU A 205 15.36 -25.66 -3.37
N GLN A 206 15.74 -26.75 -4.02
CA GLN A 206 16.51 -26.71 -5.26
C GLN A 206 15.54 -26.91 -6.42
N ILE A 207 15.26 -25.86 -7.16
CA ILE A 207 14.29 -25.88 -8.26
C ILE A 207 15.06 -25.68 -9.58
N ASP A 208 14.77 -26.50 -10.59
CA ASP A 208 15.37 -26.28 -11.90
C ASP A 208 14.88 -24.97 -12.54
N ASN A 209 15.75 -24.31 -13.32
CA ASN A 209 15.50 -22.98 -13.87
C ASN A 209 14.17 -22.84 -14.64
N LYS A 210 13.75 -23.90 -15.37
CA LYS A 210 12.51 -23.84 -16.15
C LYS A 210 11.29 -23.83 -15.24
N THR A 211 11.28 -24.70 -14.25
CA THR A 211 10.19 -24.79 -13.26
C THR A 211 10.17 -23.56 -12.37
N GLU A 212 11.34 -23.07 -11.92
CA GLU A 212 11.45 -21.85 -11.13
C GLU A 212 10.87 -20.65 -11.87
N ASN A 213 11.21 -20.48 -13.16
CA ASN A 213 10.66 -19.40 -14.00
C ASN A 213 9.13 -19.46 -14.12
N LEU A 214 8.54 -20.65 -14.27
CA LEU A 214 7.09 -20.80 -14.37
C LEU A 214 6.39 -20.44 -13.04
N LEU A 215 6.91 -20.93 -11.92
CA LEU A 215 6.39 -20.66 -10.59
C LEU A 215 6.51 -19.17 -10.25
N PHE A 216 7.68 -18.58 -10.54
CA PHE A 216 7.91 -17.14 -10.39
C PHE A 216 6.88 -16.31 -11.14
N LEU A 217 6.59 -16.64 -12.40
CA LEU A 217 5.62 -15.88 -13.21
C LEU A 217 4.22 -15.90 -12.61
N GLY A 218 3.77 -17.02 -12.03
CA GLY A 218 2.48 -17.07 -11.37
C GLY A 218 2.40 -16.15 -10.14
N PHE A 219 3.45 -16.11 -9.31
CA PHE A 219 3.56 -15.15 -8.21
C PHE A 219 3.69 -13.70 -8.71
N PHE A 220 4.59 -13.45 -9.64
CA PHE A 220 4.87 -12.11 -10.14
C PHE A 220 3.64 -11.47 -10.79
N ILE A 221 2.89 -12.19 -11.62
CA ILE A 221 1.68 -11.66 -12.26
C ILE A 221 0.63 -11.29 -11.21
N ALA A 222 0.41 -12.13 -10.19
CA ALA A 222 -0.49 -11.82 -9.09
C ALA A 222 -0.10 -10.52 -8.36
N PHE A 223 1.18 -10.38 -8.07
CA PHE A 223 1.70 -9.19 -7.39
C PHE A 223 1.73 -7.96 -8.29
N ALA A 224 2.03 -8.10 -9.58
CA ALA A 224 1.99 -7.03 -10.56
C ALA A 224 0.56 -6.49 -10.82
N ILE A 225 -0.46 -7.36 -10.71
CA ILE A 225 -1.86 -6.94 -10.69
C ILE A 225 -2.15 -6.14 -9.42
N LYS A 226 -1.74 -6.64 -8.25
CA LYS A 226 -2.01 -6.02 -6.96
C LYS A 226 -1.28 -4.69 -6.79
N ALA A 227 0.02 -4.65 -7.15
CA ALA A 227 0.88 -3.46 -7.15
C ALA A 227 0.81 -2.71 -8.48
N PRO A 228 -0.31 -2.34 -8.97
CA PRO A 228 -0.82 -1.95 -10.28
C PRO A 228 0.27 -1.59 -11.32
N LEU A 229 1.13 -2.55 -11.65
CA LEU A 229 2.20 -2.38 -12.62
C LEU A 229 1.65 -2.41 -14.05
N TRP A 230 2.15 -1.57 -14.93
CA TRP A 230 1.80 -1.67 -16.35
C TRP A 230 2.23 -3.05 -16.91
N PRO A 231 1.39 -3.77 -17.68
CA PRO A 231 0.06 -3.40 -18.19
C PRO A 231 -1.12 -3.83 -17.30
N PHE A 232 -0.90 -4.36 -16.11
CA PHE A 232 -1.91 -4.97 -15.24
C PHE A 232 -2.72 -3.97 -14.37
N HIS A 233 -2.48 -2.66 -14.53
CA HIS A 233 -2.96 -1.57 -13.67
C HIS A 233 -4.40 -1.11 -13.92
N THR A 234 -5.06 -1.51 -15.02
CA THR A 234 -6.28 -0.83 -15.53
C THR A 234 -7.50 -0.92 -14.61
N TRP A 235 -7.51 -1.80 -13.64
CA TRP A 235 -8.56 -1.90 -12.63
C TRP A 235 -8.49 -0.76 -11.59
N LEU A 236 -7.28 -0.26 -11.29
CA LEU A 236 -7.07 0.68 -10.19
C LEU A 236 -7.73 2.05 -10.39
N PRO A 237 -7.58 2.74 -11.55
CA PRO A 237 -8.25 4.03 -11.76
C PRO A 237 -9.77 3.93 -11.68
N ASP A 238 -10.36 2.85 -12.17
CA ASP A 238 -11.81 2.63 -12.11
C ASP A 238 -12.26 2.40 -10.65
N ALA A 239 -11.54 1.54 -9.92
CA ALA A 239 -11.81 1.27 -8.52
C ALA A 239 -11.65 2.54 -7.65
N ALA A 240 -10.58 3.31 -7.84
CA ALA A 240 -10.32 4.52 -7.08
C ALA A 240 -11.35 5.62 -7.36
N LYS A 241 -11.77 5.80 -8.61
CA LYS A 241 -12.83 6.77 -8.98
C LYS A 241 -14.18 6.39 -8.37
N ALA A 242 -14.49 5.11 -8.35
CA ALA A 242 -15.76 4.60 -7.81
C ALA A 242 -15.79 4.53 -6.28
N ALA A 243 -14.70 4.12 -5.64
CA ALA A 243 -14.63 3.97 -4.19
C ALA A 243 -14.90 5.27 -3.44
N SER A 244 -15.41 5.19 -2.22
CA SER A 244 -15.44 6.34 -1.31
C SER A 244 -14.02 6.78 -0.95
N PRO A 245 -13.77 8.05 -0.60
CA PRO A 245 -12.44 8.53 -0.27
C PRO A 245 -11.72 7.69 0.79
N GLY A 246 -12.40 7.32 1.86
CA GLY A 246 -11.82 6.44 2.90
C GLY A 246 -11.48 5.04 2.40
N THR A 247 -12.34 4.45 1.56
CA THR A 247 -12.04 3.17 0.90
C THR A 247 -10.82 3.30 -0.04
N SER A 248 -10.70 4.43 -0.76
CA SER A 248 -9.55 4.70 -1.62
C SER A 248 -8.24 4.82 -0.82
N VAL A 249 -8.30 5.40 0.38
CA VAL A 249 -7.14 5.45 1.29
C VAL A 249 -6.67 4.04 1.66
N LEU A 250 -7.56 3.14 2.06
CA LEU A 250 -7.18 1.77 2.42
C LEU A 250 -6.70 0.99 1.20
N LEU A 251 -7.34 1.18 0.04
CA LEU A 251 -6.99 0.50 -1.20
C LEU A 251 -5.58 0.91 -1.69
N LEU A 252 -5.34 2.23 -1.86
CA LEU A 252 -4.08 2.75 -2.41
C LEU A 252 -3.04 3.05 -1.33
N GLY A 253 -3.45 3.25 -0.08
CA GLY A 253 -2.54 3.49 1.04
C GLY A 253 -1.90 2.22 1.57
N VAL A 254 -2.61 1.08 1.57
CA VAL A 254 -2.17 -0.17 2.20
C VAL A 254 -2.22 -1.37 1.26
N LEU A 255 -3.38 -1.69 0.65
CA LEU A 255 -3.57 -2.94 -0.08
C LEU A 255 -2.61 -3.12 -1.25
N ASP A 256 -2.31 -2.05 -1.98
CA ASP A 256 -1.40 -2.11 -3.12
C ASP A 256 0.02 -2.54 -2.71
N LYS A 257 0.42 -2.24 -1.44
CA LYS A 257 1.73 -2.64 -0.90
C LYS A 257 1.85 -4.13 -0.68
N VAL A 258 0.75 -4.85 -0.58
CA VAL A 258 0.76 -6.32 -0.51
C VAL A 258 1.38 -6.92 -1.77
N GLY A 259 1.18 -6.30 -2.94
CA GLY A 259 1.84 -6.73 -4.18
C GLY A 259 3.35 -6.55 -4.13
N THR A 260 3.82 -5.37 -3.77
CA THR A 260 5.27 -5.09 -3.66
C THR A 260 5.93 -5.86 -2.52
N TYR A 261 5.24 -6.03 -1.39
CA TYR A 261 5.68 -6.92 -0.30
C TYR A 261 5.82 -8.37 -0.78
N GLY A 262 4.85 -8.86 -1.55
CA GLY A 262 4.87 -10.20 -2.13
C GLY A 262 6.02 -10.38 -3.14
N MET A 263 6.35 -9.37 -3.94
CA MET A 263 7.52 -9.40 -4.81
C MET A 263 8.82 -9.61 -4.02
N ILE A 264 8.96 -8.97 -2.86
CA ILE A 264 10.14 -9.15 -1.99
C ILE A 264 10.13 -10.55 -1.37
N ARG A 265 9.05 -10.95 -0.72
CA ARG A 265 8.95 -12.19 0.08
C ARG A 265 8.94 -13.47 -0.74
N PHE A 266 8.32 -13.43 -1.91
CA PHE A 266 8.11 -14.65 -2.69
C PHE A 266 8.89 -14.63 -3.99
N CYS A 267 8.87 -13.54 -4.76
CA CYS A 267 9.63 -13.51 -6.00
C CYS A 267 11.14 -13.54 -5.74
N ILE A 268 11.66 -12.68 -4.87
CA ILE A 268 13.11 -12.58 -4.65
C ILE A 268 13.62 -13.67 -3.69
N GLU A 269 12.91 -13.93 -2.59
CA GLU A 269 13.43 -14.85 -1.56
C GLU A 269 13.21 -16.32 -1.89
N LEU A 270 12.15 -16.71 -2.63
CA LEU A 270 11.90 -18.11 -3.02
C LEU A 270 12.45 -18.45 -4.41
N PHE A 271 12.55 -17.47 -5.32
CA PHE A 271 12.93 -17.69 -6.71
C PHE A 271 14.05 -16.73 -7.13
N PRO A 272 15.24 -16.84 -6.53
CA PRO A 272 16.33 -15.88 -6.76
C PRO A 272 16.86 -15.92 -8.20
N ASP A 273 16.94 -17.09 -8.84
CA ASP A 273 17.47 -17.21 -10.19
C ASP A 273 16.47 -16.76 -11.25
N ALA A 274 15.18 -17.06 -11.07
CA ALA A 274 14.12 -16.50 -11.90
C ALA A 274 14.04 -14.97 -11.74
N SER A 275 14.20 -14.46 -10.52
CA SER A 275 14.25 -13.01 -10.26
C SER A 275 15.39 -12.34 -11.05
N LYS A 276 16.58 -12.94 -11.10
CA LYS A 276 17.70 -12.45 -11.93
C LYS A 276 17.33 -12.46 -13.42
N THR A 277 16.75 -13.57 -13.88
CA THR A 277 16.35 -13.75 -15.28
C THR A 277 15.34 -12.69 -15.75
N PHE A 278 14.32 -12.42 -14.92
CA PHE A 278 13.24 -11.50 -15.28
C PHE A 278 13.48 -10.03 -14.88
N THR A 279 14.52 -9.73 -14.12
CA THR A 279 14.84 -8.35 -13.70
C THR A 279 14.88 -7.34 -14.85
N PRO A 280 15.54 -7.61 -16.01
CA PRO A 280 15.56 -6.63 -17.11
C PRO A 280 14.16 -6.31 -17.65
N LEU A 281 13.29 -7.32 -17.75
CA LEU A 281 11.90 -7.15 -18.15
C LEU A 281 11.13 -6.31 -17.10
N ILE A 282 11.29 -6.66 -15.82
CA ILE A 282 10.55 -6.00 -14.72
C ILE A 282 10.98 -4.53 -14.57
N ILE A 283 12.28 -4.24 -14.67
CA ILE A 283 12.79 -2.86 -14.69
C ILE A 283 12.20 -2.08 -15.87
N THR A 284 12.10 -2.69 -17.04
CA THR A 284 11.47 -2.07 -18.21
C THR A 284 9.99 -1.76 -17.96
N LEU A 285 9.22 -2.72 -17.42
CA LEU A 285 7.81 -2.51 -17.06
C LEU A 285 7.65 -1.43 -15.98
N ALA A 286 8.56 -1.36 -15.01
CA ALA A 286 8.59 -0.35 -13.98
C ALA A 286 8.81 1.06 -14.57
N VAL A 287 9.78 1.22 -15.46
CA VAL A 287 10.05 2.49 -16.17
C VAL A 287 8.84 2.89 -17.02
N ILE A 288 8.24 1.95 -17.75
CA ILE A 288 7.00 2.21 -18.50
C ILE A 288 5.89 2.69 -17.56
N SER A 289 5.72 2.04 -16.39
CA SER A 289 4.72 2.45 -15.39
C SER A 289 4.95 3.87 -14.88
N ILE A 290 6.21 4.25 -14.64
CA ILE A 290 6.58 5.61 -14.21
C ILE A 290 6.12 6.64 -15.25
N VAL A 291 6.54 6.47 -16.48
CA VAL A 291 6.31 7.43 -17.56
C VAL A 291 4.84 7.43 -17.99
N TYR A 292 4.26 6.25 -18.22
CA TYR A 292 2.86 6.10 -18.61
C TYR A 292 1.92 6.63 -17.54
N GLY A 293 2.13 6.24 -16.27
CA GLY A 293 1.31 6.70 -15.15
C GLY A 293 1.34 8.23 -15.02
N ALA A 294 2.51 8.84 -15.19
CA ALA A 294 2.67 10.29 -15.17
C ALA A 294 1.92 11.00 -16.31
N PHE A 295 2.04 10.52 -17.55
CA PHE A 295 1.29 11.10 -18.67
C PHE A 295 -0.23 10.94 -18.50
N MET A 296 -0.67 9.79 -18.04
CA MET A 296 -2.08 9.55 -17.77
C MET A 296 -2.61 10.44 -16.63
N ALA A 297 -1.79 10.72 -15.61
CA ALA A 297 -2.14 11.65 -14.53
C ALA A 297 -2.30 13.08 -15.05
N ILE A 298 -1.40 13.57 -15.93
CA ILE A 298 -1.49 14.89 -16.56
C ILE A 298 -2.81 15.05 -17.34
N GLY A 299 -3.27 14.00 -18.00
CA GLY A 299 -4.51 14.01 -18.79
C GLY A 299 -5.81 13.93 -17.97
N GLN A 300 -5.75 13.75 -16.64
CA GLN A 300 -6.97 13.56 -15.85
C GLN A 300 -7.71 14.89 -15.61
N ARG A 301 -9.04 14.79 -15.70
CA ARG A 301 -9.96 15.88 -15.34
C ARG A 301 -10.59 15.68 -13.95
N ASP A 302 -10.50 14.49 -13.41
CA ASP A 302 -11.05 14.05 -12.14
C ASP A 302 -9.92 13.92 -11.10
N ILE A 303 -10.13 14.49 -9.88
CA ILE A 303 -9.09 14.48 -8.83
C ILE A 303 -8.74 13.06 -8.38
N LYS A 304 -9.73 12.17 -8.21
CA LYS A 304 -9.43 10.79 -7.79
C LYS A 304 -8.71 10.01 -8.88
N GLY A 305 -9.07 10.25 -10.14
CA GLY A 305 -8.37 9.69 -11.29
C GLY A 305 -6.91 10.15 -11.38
N LEU A 306 -6.66 11.43 -11.13
CA LEU A 306 -5.30 11.97 -11.05
C LEU A 306 -4.50 11.25 -9.98
N ILE A 307 -5.01 11.14 -8.73
CA ILE A 307 -4.32 10.47 -7.63
C ILE A 307 -4.07 8.98 -7.94
N ALA A 308 -5.01 8.30 -8.60
CA ALA A 308 -4.87 6.90 -8.98
C ALA A 308 -3.74 6.69 -10.01
N PHE A 309 -3.64 7.52 -11.05
CA PHE A 309 -2.55 7.41 -12.03
C PHE A 309 -1.20 7.86 -11.48
N THR A 310 -1.18 8.83 -10.56
CA THR A 310 0.02 9.18 -9.78
C THR A 310 0.54 7.95 -9.02
N SER A 311 -0.36 7.18 -8.39
CA SER A 311 0.03 5.96 -7.68
C SER A 311 0.62 4.90 -8.61
N ILE A 312 0.10 4.72 -9.84
CA ILE A 312 0.69 3.81 -10.84
C ILE A 312 2.14 4.20 -11.16
N SER A 313 2.41 5.50 -11.31
CA SER A 313 3.77 6.01 -11.50
C SER A 313 4.68 5.68 -10.30
N HIS A 314 4.20 5.92 -9.07
CA HIS A 314 4.96 5.65 -7.84
C HIS A 314 5.21 4.15 -7.62
N PHE A 315 4.27 3.26 -7.97
CA PHE A 315 4.50 1.82 -7.95
C PHE A 315 5.56 1.38 -8.98
N GLY A 316 5.69 2.10 -10.09
CA GLY A 316 6.83 1.94 -10.99
C GLY A 316 8.16 2.19 -10.28
N PHE A 317 8.31 3.29 -9.53
CA PHE A 317 9.51 3.56 -8.73
C PHE A 317 9.74 2.48 -7.65
N ILE A 318 8.71 2.10 -6.91
CA ILE A 318 8.84 1.07 -5.86
C ILE A 318 9.32 -0.25 -6.48
N THR A 319 8.70 -0.70 -7.58
CA THR A 319 9.10 -1.94 -8.28
C THR A 319 10.51 -1.84 -8.84
N MET A 320 10.88 -0.70 -9.42
CA MET A 320 12.24 -0.44 -9.91
C MET A 320 13.27 -0.55 -8.77
N GLY A 321 12.99 -0.01 -7.59
CA GLY A 321 13.86 -0.11 -6.43
C GLY A 321 14.01 -1.53 -5.90
N ILE A 322 12.93 -2.32 -5.88
CA ILE A 322 12.94 -3.72 -5.47
C ILE A 322 13.83 -4.55 -6.40
N PHE A 323 13.65 -4.41 -7.72
CA PHE A 323 14.37 -5.18 -8.73
C PHE A 323 15.68 -4.53 -9.19
N ALA A 324 16.07 -3.39 -8.62
CA ALA A 324 17.43 -2.87 -8.78
C ALA A 324 18.49 -3.80 -8.21
N MET A 325 18.10 -4.74 -7.34
CA MET A 325 18.96 -5.72 -6.67
C MET A 325 20.16 -5.07 -5.96
N THR A 326 19.88 -3.94 -5.29
CA THR A 326 20.82 -3.22 -4.44
C THR A 326 20.19 -2.96 -3.07
N THR A 327 20.98 -2.98 -2.01
CA THR A 327 20.48 -2.68 -0.65
C THR A 327 19.85 -1.30 -0.58
N GLN A 328 20.46 -0.30 -1.21
CA GLN A 328 19.93 1.06 -1.23
C GLN A 328 18.61 1.17 -1.99
N GLY A 329 18.48 0.50 -3.15
CA GLY A 329 17.23 0.46 -3.91
C GLY A 329 16.11 -0.23 -3.14
N MET A 330 16.41 -1.37 -2.49
CA MET A 330 15.49 -2.14 -1.66
C MET A 330 15.03 -1.32 -0.44
N SER A 331 15.94 -0.67 0.28
CA SER A 331 15.62 0.20 1.41
C SER A 331 14.76 1.39 0.98
N GLY A 332 15.11 2.02 -0.14
CA GLY A 332 14.33 3.10 -0.74
C GLY A 332 12.93 2.67 -1.13
N ALA A 333 12.77 1.50 -1.75
CA ALA A 333 11.47 0.96 -2.14
C ALA A 333 10.56 0.68 -0.93
N ASN A 334 11.11 0.07 0.13
CA ASN A 334 10.37 -0.19 1.36
C ASN A 334 9.97 1.10 2.09
N LEU A 335 10.86 2.08 2.18
CA LEU A 335 10.54 3.40 2.71
C LEU A 335 9.47 4.08 1.84
N TYR A 336 9.54 3.92 0.50
CA TYR A 336 8.56 4.50 -0.40
C TYR A 336 7.17 3.89 -0.23
N MET A 337 7.05 2.60 0.05
CA MET A 337 5.75 2.00 0.39
C MET A 337 5.07 2.74 1.55
N VAL A 338 5.83 3.06 2.61
CA VAL A 338 5.31 3.79 3.77
C VAL A 338 4.97 5.24 3.40
N ASN A 339 5.89 5.96 2.77
CA ASN A 339 5.74 7.37 2.42
C ASN A 339 4.60 7.60 1.42
N HIS A 340 4.49 6.74 0.39
CA HIS A 340 3.38 6.74 -0.55
C HIS A 340 2.04 6.48 0.17
N GLY A 341 2.02 5.58 1.16
CA GLY A 341 0.82 5.30 1.95
C GLY A 341 0.27 6.56 2.61
N PHE A 342 1.11 7.31 3.32
CA PHE A 342 0.70 8.56 3.99
C PHE A 342 0.39 9.70 3.01
N SER A 343 1.21 9.90 1.96
CA SER A 343 0.98 10.97 0.97
C SER A 343 -0.31 10.76 0.20
N THR A 344 -0.58 9.53 -0.23
CA THR A 344 -1.81 9.15 -0.93
C THR A 344 -3.03 9.23 -0.02
N ALA A 345 -2.89 8.82 1.25
CA ALA A 345 -3.96 8.98 2.24
C ALA A 345 -4.33 10.46 2.42
N ALA A 346 -3.35 11.35 2.58
CA ALA A 346 -3.60 12.78 2.68
C ALA A 346 -4.35 13.31 1.45
N LEU A 347 -3.90 12.98 0.24
CA LEU A 347 -4.52 13.42 -1.00
C LEU A 347 -5.97 12.94 -1.12
N PHE A 348 -6.27 11.66 -0.86
CA PHE A 348 -7.64 11.14 -0.96
C PHE A 348 -8.57 11.70 0.11
N LEU A 349 -8.10 11.88 1.35
CA LEU A 349 -8.92 12.45 2.41
C LEU A 349 -9.30 13.90 2.09
N ILE A 350 -8.32 14.73 1.72
CA ILE A 350 -8.56 16.13 1.42
C ILE A 350 -9.40 16.29 0.15
N ALA A 351 -9.07 15.55 -0.92
CA ALA A 351 -9.89 15.50 -2.13
C ALA A 351 -11.33 15.08 -1.83
N GLY A 352 -11.52 14.08 -0.96
CA GLY A 352 -12.83 13.64 -0.51
C GLY A 352 -13.63 14.75 0.18
N TRP A 353 -13.00 15.51 1.06
CA TRP A 353 -13.64 16.64 1.72
C TRP A 353 -13.93 17.82 0.79
N MET A 354 -13.05 18.08 -0.18
CA MET A 354 -13.31 19.03 -1.27
C MET A 354 -14.53 18.61 -2.08
N MET A 355 -14.57 17.37 -2.53
CA MET A 355 -15.66 16.80 -3.32
C MET A 355 -16.99 16.79 -2.57
N MET A 356 -16.98 16.43 -1.29
CA MET A 356 -18.19 16.40 -0.45
C MET A 356 -18.82 17.79 -0.32
N ARG A 357 -18.01 18.85 -0.22
CA ARG A 357 -18.46 20.23 -0.11
C ARG A 357 -18.96 20.79 -1.44
N ARG A 358 -18.24 20.48 -2.53
CA ARG A 358 -18.57 21.02 -3.86
C ARG A 358 -19.61 20.19 -4.62
N GLY A 359 -19.73 18.90 -4.28
CA GLY A 359 -20.58 17.95 -5.03
C GLY A 359 -20.01 17.54 -6.39
N SER A 360 -18.72 17.78 -6.65
CA SER A 360 -18.02 17.44 -7.89
C SER A 360 -16.61 16.90 -7.63
N SER A 361 -16.12 16.02 -8.51
CA SER A 361 -14.74 15.54 -8.54
C SER A 361 -13.91 16.19 -9.65
N VAL A 362 -14.52 17.03 -10.49
CA VAL A 362 -13.88 17.64 -11.64
C VAL A 362 -12.97 18.79 -11.20
N ILE A 363 -11.70 18.75 -11.60
CA ILE A 363 -10.67 19.73 -11.21
C ILE A 363 -11.08 21.15 -11.60
N ALA A 364 -11.72 21.31 -12.77
CA ALA A 364 -12.15 22.63 -13.28
C ALA A 364 -13.28 23.27 -12.47
N ASP A 365 -14.00 22.51 -11.63
CA ASP A 365 -15.06 23.05 -10.78
C ASP A 365 -14.52 23.70 -9.51
N PHE A 366 -13.21 23.61 -9.26
CA PHE A 366 -12.52 24.23 -8.14
C PHE A 366 -11.69 25.41 -8.63
N GLY A 367 -11.59 26.46 -7.81
CA GLY A 367 -10.77 27.64 -8.07
C GLY A 367 -10.82 28.60 -6.90
N GLY A 368 -9.71 29.27 -6.60
CA GLY A 368 -9.60 30.24 -5.52
C GLY A 368 -9.78 29.67 -4.11
N LEU A 369 -9.65 28.35 -3.91
CA LEU A 369 -9.91 27.68 -2.62
C LEU A 369 -9.01 28.22 -1.50
N GLN A 370 -7.82 28.72 -1.80
CA GLN A 370 -6.92 29.29 -0.80
C GLN A 370 -7.56 30.49 -0.08
N ARG A 371 -8.45 31.24 -0.74
CA ARG A 371 -9.13 32.40 -0.16
C ARG A 371 -10.35 32.02 0.67
N VAL A 372 -11.01 30.90 0.33
CA VAL A 372 -12.27 30.46 0.95
C VAL A 372 -12.02 29.42 2.03
N THR A 373 -11.14 28.47 1.79
CA THR A 373 -10.84 27.32 2.67
C THR A 373 -9.33 27.19 2.89
N PRO A 374 -8.67 28.15 3.57
CA PRO A 374 -7.21 28.22 3.64
C PRO A 374 -6.56 26.98 4.28
N ILE A 375 -7.14 26.39 5.33
CA ILE A 375 -6.53 25.23 5.99
C ILE A 375 -6.61 23.99 5.09
N MET A 376 -7.74 23.76 4.43
CA MET A 376 -7.90 22.68 3.45
C MET A 376 -6.96 22.88 2.27
N ALA A 377 -6.82 24.10 1.77
CA ALA A 377 -5.91 24.42 0.66
C ALA A 377 -4.44 24.16 1.03
N TRP A 378 -3.98 24.60 2.20
CA TRP A 378 -2.59 24.35 2.63
C TRP A 378 -2.31 22.89 2.90
N THR A 379 -3.25 22.12 3.48
CA THR A 379 -3.07 20.70 3.68
C THR A 379 -3.04 19.95 2.34
N PHE A 380 -3.87 20.34 1.36
CA PHE A 380 -3.82 19.79 0.00
C PHE A 380 -2.49 20.12 -0.71
N PHE A 381 -2.00 21.33 -0.54
CA PHE A 381 -0.70 21.75 -1.06
C PHE A 381 0.43 20.88 -0.50
N ILE A 382 0.51 20.71 0.84
CA ILE A 382 1.54 19.88 1.48
C ILE A 382 1.46 18.42 0.99
N ALA A 383 0.25 17.85 0.90
CA ALA A 383 0.05 16.49 0.41
C ALA A 383 0.49 16.34 -1.06
N GLY A 384 0.18 17.33 -1.91
CA GLY A 384 0.63 17.37 -3.29
C GLY A 384 2.14 17.51 -3.41
N MET A 385 2.76 18.40 -2.63
CA MET A 385 4.24 18.56 -2.61
C MET A 385 4.93 17.29 -2.11
N SER A 386 4.35 16.57 -1.17
CA SER A 386 4.85 15.25 -0.76
C SER A 386 4.77 14.24 -1.89
N SER A 387 3.65 14.20 -2.61
CA SER A 387 3.49 13.31 -3.78
C SER A 387 4.44 13.67 -4.95
N LEU A 388 4.81 14.94 -5.06
CA LEU A 388 5.84 15.44 -5.99
C LEU A 388 7.26 15.05 -5.59
N ALA A 389 7.46 14.50 -4.38
CA ALA A 389 8.78 14.27 -3.80
C ALA A 389 9.60 15.54 -3.57
N LEU A 390 8.96 16.61 -3.06
CA LEU A 390 9.69 17.84 -2.70
C LEU A 390 10.67 17.56 -1.54
N PRO A 391 11.95 18.01 -1.63
CA PRO A 391 12.91 17.92 -0.53
C PRO A 391 12.36 18.51 0.78
N GLY A 392 12.53 17.79 1.89
CA GLY A 392 11.93 18.12 3.19
C GLY A 392 10.57 17.47 3.46
N LEU A 393 10.02 16.74 2.48
CA LEU A 393 8.83 15.91 2.66
C LEU A 393 9.15 14.41 2.42
N SER A 394 8.30 13.55 2.93
CA SER A 394 8.60 12.12 3.10
C SER A 394 9.01 11.39 1.82
N SER A 395 8.33 11.62 0.71
CA SER A 395 8.56 10.84 -0.53
C SER A 395 9.91 11.13 -1.18
N PHE A 396 10.51 12.32 -0.97
CA PHE A 396 11.80 12.66 -1.56
C PHE A 396 12.91 11.69 -1.18
N VAL A 397 13.02 11.38 0.12
CA VAL A 397 14.10 10.50 0.60
C VAL A 397 14.00 9.11 -0.03
N SER A 398 12.80 8.55 -0.08
CA SER A 398 12.57 7.23 -0.63
C SER A 398 12.81 7.17 -2.14
N GLU A 399 12.34 8.17 -2.89
CA GLU A 399 12.52 8.25 -4.33
C GLU A 399 14.00 8.45 -4.70
N PHE A 400 14.69 9.31 -3.97
CA PHE A 400 16.13 9.52 -4.13
C PHE A 400 16.93 8.23 -3.89
N LEU A 401 16.62 7.48 -2.82
CA LEU A 401 17.28 6.20 -2.53
C LEU A 401 17.02 5.16 -3.64
N VAL A 402 15.79 5.09 -4.16
CA VAL A 402 15.45 4.21 -5.28
C VAL A 402 16.27 4.57 -6.52
N LEU A 403 16.32 5.85 -6.89
CA LEU A 403 17.05 6.30 -8.09
C LEU A 403 18.54 6.05 -7.97
N VAL A 404 19.15 6.41 -6.84
CA VAL A 404 20.60 6.21 -6.63
C VAL A 404 20.93 4.72 -6.59
N GLY A 405 20.14 3.92 -5.86
CA GLY A 405 20.31 2.46 -5.81
C GLY A 405 20.15 1.82 -7.19
N THR A 406 19.18 2.27 -7.99
CA THR A 406 18.97 1.76 -9.36
C THR A 406 20.11 2.20 -10.28
N TYR A 407 20.59 3.44 -10.17
CA TYR A 407 21.64 3.99 -11.04
C TYR A 407 22.93 3.16 -10.99
N THR A 408 23.29 2.61 -9.84
CA THR A 408 24.52 1.83 -9.68
C THR A 408 24.55 0.58 -10.55
N ARG A 409 23.38 0.02 -10.89
CA ARG A 409 23.27 -1.24 -11.66
C ARG A 409 22.55 -1.05 -13.00
N TYR A 410 21.54 -0.18 -13.07
CA TYR A 410 20.72 0.11 -14.25
C TYR A 410 20.64 1.62 -14.53
N PRO A 411 21.76 2.26 -14.95
CA PRO A 411 21.85 3.71 -15.08
C PRO A 411 20.82 4.28 -16.07
N VAL A 412 20.57 3.60 -17.19
CA VAL A 412 19.57 4.05 -18.18
C VAL A 412 18.18 4.09 -17.59
N ALA A 413 17.80 3.05 -16.85
CA ALA A 413 16.48 3.00 -16.19
C ALA A 413 16.32 4.12 -15.14
N ALA A 414 17.36 4.38 -14.34
CA ALA A 414 17.36 5.45 -13.35
C ALA A 414 17.24 6.84 -14.01
N VAL A 415 17.98 7.08 -15.11
CA VAL A 415 17.90 8.34 -15.87
C VAL A 415 16.50 8.56 -16.44
N ILE A 416 15.91 7.53 -17.08
CA ILE A 416 14.53 7.63 -17.57
C ILE A 416 13.55 7.80 -16.41
N GLY A 417 13.74 7.08 -15.29
CA GLY A 417 12.94 7.23 -14.07
C GLY A 417 12.96 8.68 -13.55
N THR A 418 14.10 9.39 -13.64
CA THR A 418 14.19 10.80 -13.24
C THR A 418 13.25 11.71 -14.03
N LEU A 419 12.91 11.38 -15.29
CA LEU A 419 11.86 12.09 -16.04
C LEU A 419 10.51 12.01 -15.33
N GLY A 420 10.25 10.94 -14.60
CA GLY A 420 9.03 10.80 -13.77
C GLY A 420 8.89 11.93 -12.75
N ILE A 421 9.98 12.40 -12.14
CA ILE A 421 9.98 13.54 -11.20
C ILE A 421 9.59 14.84 -11.92
N VAL A 422 10.15 15.06 -13.12
CA VAL A 422 9.81 16.24 -13.93
C VAL A 422 8.34 16.23 -14.32
N LEU A 423 7.82 15.07 -14.73
CA LEU A 423 6.41 14.90 -15.05
C LEU A 423 5.52 15.03 -13.81
N ALA A 424 6.01 14.61 -12.63
CA ALA A 424 5.31 14.77 -11.36
C ALA A 424 5.08 16.24 -11.02
N ALA A 425 6.04 17.13 -11.33
CA ALA A 425 5.84 18.56 -11.19
C ALA A 425 4.62 19.04 -12.01
N LEU A 426 4.44 18.56 -13.22
CA LEU A 426 3.31 18.95 -14.06
C LEU A 426 1.98 18.45 -13.52
N TYR A 427 1.85 17.16 -13.20
CA TYR A 427 0.56 16.61 -12.76
C TYR A 427 0.18 17.00 -11.33
N ILE A 428 1.10 17.53 -10.53
CA ILE A 428 0.79 18.08 -9.19
C ILE A 428 0.59 19.58 -9.23
N LEU A 429 1.53 20.36 -9.81
CA LEU A 429 1.48 21.83 -9.75
C LEU A 429 0.32 22.41 -10.57
N ILE A 430 0.01 21.82 -11.74
CA ILE A 430 -1.09 22.32 -12.58
C ILE A 430 -2.46 22.18 -11.88
N PRO A 431 -2.85 21.01 -11.31
CA PRO A 431 -4.08 20.90 -10.54
C PRO A 431 -4.09 21.77 -9.29
N ILE A 432 -2.99 21.87 -8.56
CA ILE A 432 -2.86 22.77 -7.40
C ILE A 432 -3.11 24.23 -7.82
N GLN A 433 -2.46 24.69 -8.88
CA GLN A 433 -2.66 26.03 -9.41
C GLN A 433 -4.14 26.26 -9.78
N LYS A 434 -4.77 25.32 -10.48
CA LYS A 434 -6.15 25.44 -10.92
C LYS A 434 -7.16 25.41 -9.76
N THR A 435 -6.90 24.63 -8.73
CA THR A 435 -7.86 24.46 -7.61
C THR A 435 -7.68 25.48 -6.51
N LEU A 436 -6.44 25.81 -6.16
CA LEU A 436 -6.16 26.68 -5.00
C LEU A 436 -6.07 28.15 -5.36
N HIS A 437 -5.51 28.48 -6.53
CA HIS A 437 -5.25 29.85 -6.97
C HIS A 437 -6.30 30.36 -7.96
N GLY A 438 -6.11 31.60 -8.42
CA GLY A 438 -7.00 32.25 -9.37
C GLY A 438 -8.27 32.84 -8.76
N PRO A 439 -9.26 33.19 -9.60
CA PRO A 439 -10.55 33.68 -9.14
C PRO A 439 -11.34 32.56 -8.45
N ILE A 440 -12.21 32.97 -7.54
CA ILE A 440 -13.17 32.04 -6.94
C ILE A 440 -14.20 31.70 -8.01
N ILE A 441 -14.38 30.39 -8.29
CA ILE A 441 -15.38 29.92 -9.26
C ILE A 441 -16.76 29.90 -8.59
N ASP A 442 -17.80 30.22 -9.36
CA ASP A 442 -19.19 30.23 -8.92
C ASP A 442 -19.56 28.93 -8.18
N GLY A 443 -20.12 29.08 -7.00
CA GLY A 443 -20.49 28.00 -6.09
C GLY A 443 -19.38 27.57 -5.12
N ASN A 444 -18.18 28.15 -5.18
CA ASN A 444 -17.11 27.91 -4.21
C ASN A 444 -17.09 28.95 -3.08
N GLU A 445 -17.80 30.09 -3.20
CA GLU A 445 -17.76 31.21 -2.26
C GLU A 445 -18.24 30.81 -0.85
N LYS A 446 -19.13 29.82 -0.77
CA LYS A 446 -19.77 29.37 0.48
C LYS A 446 -19.19 28.08 1.03
N LEU A 447 -18.10 27.57 0.43
CA LEU A 447 -17.47 26.36 0.94
C LEU A 447 -16.90 26.60 2.34
N THR A 448 -17.12 25.64 3.23
CA THR A 448 -16.59 25.69 4.60
C THR A 448 -15.21 25.04 4.68
N ASP A 449 -14.32 25.60 5.50
CA ASP A 449 -13.01 25.01 5.74
C ASP A 449 -13.11 23.73 6.59
N LEU A 450 -11.98 23.08 6.87
CA LEU A 450 -11.91 21.84 7.62
C LEU A 450 -12.52 22.00 9.02
N SER A 451 -13.44 21.11 9.36
CA SER A 451 -13.99 20.95 10.70
C SER A 451 -12.91 20.48 11.69
N LEU A 452 -13.15 20.63 13.00
CA LEU A 452 -12.21 20.16 14.02
C LEU A 452 -11.89 18.67 13.88
N ARG A 453 -12.88 17.83 13.57
CA ARG A 453 -12.70 16.41 13.35
C ARG A 453 -11.76 16.14 12.15
N GLU A 454 -11.97 16.81 11.03
CA GLU A 454 -11.14 16.69 9.84
C GLU A 454 -9.70 17.15 10.09
N LYS A 455 -9.52 18.22 10.86
CA LYS A 455 -8.20 18.70 11.31
C LYS A 455 -7.49 17.65 12.17
N ILE A 456 -8.21 17.05 13.13
CA ILE A 456 -7.64 15.97 13.97
C ILE A 456 -7.29 14.74 13.14
N ALA A 457 -8.10 14.39 12.14
CA ALA A 457 -7.83 13.24 11.27
C ALA A 457 -6.62 13.48 10.36
N ILE A 458 -6.45 14.68 9.80
CA ILE A 458 -5.34 14.93 8.84
C ILE A 458 -4.02 15.30 9.53
N ALA A 459 -4.06 15.86 10.73
CA ALA A 459 -2.87 16.35 11.42
C ALA A 459 -1.78 15.28 11.60
N PRO A 460 -2.06 14.04 12.06
CA PRO A 460 -1.04 13.01 12.21
C PRO A 460 -0.45 12.59 10.85
N VAL A 461 -1.24 12.60 9.77
CA VAL A 461 -0.75 12.27 8.43
C VAL A 461 0.24 13.32 7.93
N ILE A 462 -0.12 14.60 8.06
CA ILE A 462 0.78 15.71 7.70
C ILE A 462 2.03 15.72 8.57
N LEU A 463 1.88 15.44 9.87
CA LEU A 463 3.01 15.34 10.79
C LEU A 463 4.01 14.25 10.33
N VAL A 464 3.53 13.05 10.01
CA VAL A 464 4.37 11.95 9.51
C VAL A 464 5.05 12.35 8.20
N ILE A 465 4.33 12.96 7.26
CA ILE A 465 4.88 13.44 5.98
C ILE A 465 6.07 14.39 6.21
N VAL A 466 5.94 15.33 7.13
CA VAL A 466 7.00 16.30 7.45
C VAL A 466 8.14 15.64 8.22
N VAL A 467 7.82 14.90 9.30
CA VAL A 467 8.87 14.25 10.12
C VAL A 467 9.69 13.27 9.30
N MET A 468 9.06 12.45 8.47
CA MET A 468 9.76 11.49 7.61
C MET A 468 10.59 12.15 6.50
N GLY A 469 10.28 13.39 6.13
CA GLY A 469 11.08 14.19 5.21
C GLY A 469 12.39 14.69 5.81
N PHE A 470 12.41 14.98 7.11
CA PHE A 470 13.60 15.46 7.82
C PHE A 470 14.34 14.37 8.59
N TYR A 471 13.63 13.38 9.11
CA TYR A 471 14.20 12.35 9.98
C TYR A 471 13.66 10.93 9.67
N PRO A 472 13.96 10.38 8.48
CA PRO A 472 13.51 9.03 8.09
C PRO A 472 14.27 7.91 8.82
N LYS A 473 15.36 8.23 9.53
CA LYS A 473 16.27 7.28 10.16
C LYS A 473 15.58 6.20 11.00
N PRO A 474 14.58 6.50 11.87
CA PRO A 474 13.95 5.47 12.70
C PRO A 474 13.28 4.35 11.89
N VAL A 475 12.70 4.68 10.73
CA VAL A 475 12.08 3.71 9.83
C VAL A 475 13.12 2.97 9.00
N LEU A 476 14.16 3.67 8.53
CA LEU A 476 15.28 3.03 7.82
C LEU A 476 16.05 2.06 8.71
N ASP A 477 16.24 2.37 9.99
CA ASP A 477 16.89 1.48 10.96
C ASP A 477 16.11 0.14 11.14
N LEU A 478 14.79 0.13 10.93
CA LEU A 478 13.98 -1.09 10.90
C LEU A 478 14.12 -1.84 9.58
N ILE A 479 14.14 -1.13 8.46
CA ILE A 479 14.09 -1.69 7.10
C ILE A 479 15.46 -2.27 6.67
N ASN A 480 16.55 -1.52 6.91
CA ASN A 480 17.85 -1.79 6.32
C ASN A 480 18.41 -3.19 6.61
N PRO A 481 18.36 -3.75 7.84
CA PRO A 481 18.88 -5.08 8.09
C PRO A 481 18.17 -6.17 7.29
N THR A 482 16.84 -6.05 7.14
CA THR A 482 16.05 -6.98 6.33
C THR A 482 16.32 -6.79 4.84
N ALA A 483 16.43 -5.54 4.36
CA ALA A 483 16.75 -5.24 2.96
C ALA A 483 18.10 -5.83 2.54
N GLU A 484 19.13 -5.66 3.34
CA GLU A 484 20.45 -6.24 3.13
C GLU A 484 20.42 -7.77 3.09
N LYS A 485 19.71 -8.39 4.05
CA LYS A 485 19.52 -9.84 4.09
C LYS A 485 18.85 -10.38 2.81
N VAL A 486 17.78 -9.73 2.34
CA VAL A 486 17.06 -10.15 1.13
C VAL A 486 17.99 -10.11 -0.09
N ILE A 487 18.75 -9.02 -0.26
CA ILE A 487 19.67 -8.84 -1.38
C ILE A 487 20.81 -9.87 -1.32
N THR A 488 21.40 -10.07 -0.16
CA THR A 488 22.50 -11.06 0.04
C THR A 488 22.00 -12.48 -0.21
N LYS A 489 20.81 -12.83 0.31
CA LYS A 489 20.21 -14.16 0.11
C LYS A 489 19.88 -14.43 -1.35
N ALA A 490 19.50 -13.41 -2.12
CA ALA A 490 19.29 -13.51 -3.56
C ALA A 490 20.59 -13.64 -4.36
N GLY A 491 21.75 -13.66 -3.70
CA GLY A 491 23.06 -13.82 -4.33
C GLY A 491 23.57 -12.56 -5.02
N PHE A 492 23.10 -11.37 -4.56
CA PHE A 492 23.61 -10.09 -5.03
C PHE A 492 24.50 -9.43 -3.98
N THR A 493 25.47 -8.67 -4.45
CA THR A 493 26.30 -7.75 -3.65
C THR A 493 26.14 -6.36 -4.21
N ASP A 494 26.16 -5.35 -3.35
CA ASP A 494 26.13 -3.96 -3.82
C ASP A 494 27.35 -3.68 -4.72
N PRO A 495 27.16 -2.98 -5.86
CA PRO A 495 28.28 -2.57 -6.69
C PRO A 495 29.23 -1.71 -5.87
N ALA A 496 30.56 -1.98 -5.99
CA ALA A 496 31.58 -1.15 -5.36
C ALA A 496 31.35 0.33 -5.79
N ALA A 497 31.38 1.24 -4.82
CA ALA A 497 31.32 2.66 -5.13
C ALA A 497 32.42 2.98 -6.14
N LYS A 498 32.04 3.40 -7.36
CA LYS A 498 33.02 3.92 -8.33
C LYS A 498 33.52 5.24 -7.73
N VAL A 499 34.57 5.15 -6.92
CA VAL A 499 35.36 6.33 -6.55
C VAL A 499 35.85 6.88 -7.86
N GLY A 500 35.34 8.02 -8.28
CA GLY A 500 35.71 8.68 -9.53
C GLY A 500 37.23 8.84 -9.60
N LYS A 501 37.78 8.34 -10.70
CA LYS A 501 39.12 8.74 -11.13
C LYS A 501 39.07 10.12 -11.72
#